data_8841098ae118d02193193b38137deebe
#
_entry.id   8841098ae118d02193193b38137deebe
#
_cell.length_a   1.000
_cell.length_b   1.000
_cell.length_c   1.000
_cell.angle_alpha   90.00
_cell.angle_beta   90.00
_cell.angle_gamma   90.00
#
_symmetry.space_group_name_H-M   'P 1'
#
loop_
_entity.id
_entity.type
_entity.pdbx_description
1 polymer ?
#
loop_
_entity_poly.entity_id
_entity_poly.type
_entity_poly.pdbx_seq_one_letter_code
_entity_poly.pdbx_strand_id
1 'polypeptide(L)'
;MEGRLIELLNQRGIPVYDTSSRVKGNRDGRSYEFDIVAHDGEKVVVVEVKTTLRPDDVRKFVKKLGDVKALMPRYRDNIVHGAMAWLQANAGADAMAINQRLFSIRAVGDSATITNKPDFEPKVF
;
A
#
# COMPACT_ATOMS: atom_id res chain seq x y z
N MET A 1 11.39 -8.63 -0.66
CA MET A 1 10.09 -8.04 -0.26
C MET A 1 9.07 -8.08 -1.41
N GLU A 2 9.43 -7.60 -2.59
CA GLU A 2 8.47 -7.51 -3.70
C GLU A 2 7.88 -8.85 -4.11
N GLY A 3 8.69 -9.91 -4.25
CA GLY A 3 8.21 -11.24 -4.60
C GLY A 3 7.25 -11.81 -3.56
N ARG A 4 7.54 -11.59 -2.28
CA ARG A 4 6.66 -12.02 -1.20
C ARG A 4 5.35 -11.20 -1.18
N LEU A 5 5.45 -9.91 -1.51
CA LEU A 5 4.27 -9.04 -1.63
C LEU A 5 3.31 -9.56 -2.72
N ILE A 6 3.85 -9.97 -3.87
CA ILE A 6 3.05 -10.54 -4.96
C ILE A 6 2.29 -11.79 -4.46
N GLU A 7 2.99 -12.71 -3.78
CA GLU A 7 2.36 -13.90 -3.22
C GLU A 7 1.23 -13.56 -2.24
N LEU A 8 1.48 -12.62 -1.32
CA LEU A 8 0.50 -12.22 -0.31
C LEU A 8 -0.75 -11.61 -0.93
N LEU A 9 -0.58 -10.74 -1.91
CA LEU A 9 -1.71 -10.11 -2.59
C LEU A 9 -2.49 -11.12 -3.43
N ASN A 10 -1.80 -12.04 -4.09
CA ASN A 10 -2.45 -13.11 -4.84
C ASN A 10 -3.33 -13.98 -3.93
N GLN A 11 -2.85 -14.28 -2.72
CA GLN A 11 -3.62 -15.04 -1.72
C GLN A 11 -4.88 -14.30 -1.26
N ARG A 12 -4.90 -12.98 -1.40
CA ARG A 12 -6.05 -12.13 -1.03
C ARG A 12 -6.95 -11.79 -2.21
N GLY A 13 -6.80 -12.50 -3.33
CA GLY A 13 -7.64 -12.31 -4.50
C GLY A 13 -7.30 -11.10 -5.35
N ILE A 14 -6.06 -10.59 -5.20
CA ILE A 14 -5.53 -9.51 -6.04
C ILE A 14 -4.42 -10.10 -6.89
N PRO A 15 -4.72 -10.53 -8.13
CA PRO A 15 -3.71 -11.15 -8.99
C PRO A 15 -2.76 -10.08 -9.53
N VAL A 16 -1.59 -9.97 -8.89
CA VAL A 16 -0.57 -9.00 -9.26
C VAL A 16 0.37 -9.63 -10.29
N TYR A 17 0.55 -8.96 -11.43
CA TYR A 17 1.44 -9.42 -12.49
C TYR A 17 2.82 -8.79 -12.40
N ASP A 18 2.91 -7.53 -11.97
CA ASP A 18 4.18 -6.83 -11.87
C ASP A 18 4.16 -5.77 -10.78
N THR A 19 5.35 -5.31 -10.41
CA THR A 19 5.55 -4.23 -9.44
C THR A 19 6.51 -3.20 -10.00
N SER A 20 6.36 -1.96 -9.54
CA SER A 20 7.32 -0.88 -9.77
C SER A 20 7.77 -0.36 -8.43
N SER A 21 9.08 -0.16 -8.27
CA SER A 21 9.67 0.35 -7.02
C SER A 21 10.10 1.79 -7.17
N ARG A 22 10.04 2.54 -6.06
CA ARG A 22 10.49 3.93 -5.98
C ARG A 22 9.92 4.79 -7.09
N VAL A 23 8.60 4.73 -7.23
CA VAL A 23 7.89 5.51 -8.25
C VAL A 23 7.90 6.97 -7.82
N LYS A 24 8.55 7.83 -8.61
CA LYS A 24 8.69 9.26 -8.34
C LYS A 24 8.21 10.07 -9.52
N GLY A 25 7.73 11.27 -9.25
CA GLY A 25 7.39 12.19 -10.30
C GLY A 25 7.03 13.57 -9.78
N ASN A 26 6.66 14.43 -10.71
CA ASN A 26 6.16 15.76 -10.43
C ASN A 26 4.99 16.02 -11.37
N ARG A 27 3.87 16.45 -10.81
CA ARG A 27 2.68 16.78 -11.58
C ARG A 27 2.15 18.14 -11.12
N ASP A 28 2.17 19.11 -12.02
CA ASP A 28 1.66 20.46 -11.76
C ASP A 28 2.31 21.10 -10.51
N GLY A 29 3.63 20.95 -10.38
CA GLY A 29 4.40 21.49 -9.27
C GLY A 29 4.36 20.65 -7.99
N ARG A 30 3.62 19.53 -7.99
CA ARG A 30 3.54 18.61 -6.84
C ARG A 30 4.46 17.41 -7.06
N SER A 31 5.40 17.23 -6.16
CA SER A 31 6.29 16.05 -6.15
C SER A 31 5.60 14.90 -5.44
N TYR A 32 5.80 13.68 -5.95
CA TYR A 32 5.29 12.48 -5.29
C TYR A 32 6.32 11.36 -5.35
N GLU A 33 6.23 10.47 -4.36
CA GLU A 33 7.05 9.28 -4.28
C GLU A 33 6.24 8.16 -3.62
N PHE A 34 6.26 6.97 -4.24
CA PHE A 34 5.64 5.75 -3.70
C PHE A 34 6.68 4.64 -3.70
N ASP A 35 6.78 3.91 -2.57
CA ASP A 35 7.82 2.89 -2.41
C ASP A 35 7.64 1.73 -3.38
N ILE A 36 6.43 1.18 -3.44
CA ILE A 36 6.09 0.08 -4.35
C ILE A 36 4.68 0.31 -4.90
N VAL A 37 4.50 0.05 -6.19
CA VAL A 37 3.18 0.03 -6.82
C VAL A 37 3.01 -1.33 -7.50
N ALA A 38 2.01 -2.09 -7.06
CA ALA A 38 1.69 -3.41 -7.58
C ALA A 38 0.48 -3.34 -8.50
N HIS A 39 0.54 -3.99 -9.66
CA HIS A 39 -0.48 -3.88 -10.71
C HIS A 39 -1.01 -5.23 -11.16
N ASP A 40 -2.31 -5.28 -11.48
CA ASP A 40 -2.89 -6.41 -12.21
C ASP A 40 -3.65 -5.95 -13.48
N GLY A 41 -3.51 -4.69 -13.87
CA GLY A 41 -4.23 -4.10 -15.00
C GLY A 41 -5.52 -3.40 -14.57
N GLU A 42 -6.31 -3.98 -13.68
CA GLU A 42 -7.54 -3.38 -13.15
C GLU A 42 -7.31 -2.75 -11.80
N LYS A 43 -6.63 -3.47 -10.91
CA LYS A 43 -6.35 -3.03 -9.54
C LYS A 43 -4.91 -2.59 -9.39
N VAL A 44 -4.72 -1.56 -8.59
CA VAL A 44 -3.40 -1.04 -8.23
C VAL A 44 -3.32 -1.01 -6.71
N VAL A 45 -2.28 -1.59 -6.15
CA VAL A 45 -2.02 -1.51 -4.71
C VAL A 45 -0.76 -0.68 -4.52
N VAL A 46 -0.93 0.46 -3.85
CA VAL A 46 0.17 1.36 -3.51
C VAL A 46 0.65 0.97 -2.12
N VAL A 47 1.93 0.65 -2.00
CA VAL A 47 2.53 0.18 -0.75
C VAL A 47 3.54 1.19 -0.23
N GLU A 48 3.42 1.56 1.04
CA GLU A 48 4.43 2.34 1.75
C GLU A 48 5.12 1.46 2.77
N VAL A 49 6.46 1.51 2.79
CA VAL A 49 7.29 0.68 3.67
C VAL A 49 7.86 1.56 4.79
N LYS A 50 7.66 1.14 6.04
CA LYS A 50 8.19 1.83 7.22
C LYS A 50 8.92 0.84 8.12
N THR A 51 10.10 1.20 8.59
CA THR A 51 10.80 0.43 9.63
C THR A 51 9.98 0.46 10.91
N THR A 52 9.56 1.65 11.33
CA THR A 52 8.67 1.86 12.48
C THR A 52 7.44 2.61 12.01
N LEU A 53 6.29 1.94 12.06
CA LEU A 53 5.01 2.53 11.70
C LEU A 53 4.44 3.32 12.88
N ARG A 54 4.06 4.58 12.63
CA ARG A 54 3.46 5.48 13.62
C ARG A 54 2.09 5.95 13.13
N PRO A 55 1.20 6.36 14.05
CA PRO A 55 -0.13 6.85 13.64
C PRO A 55 -0.09 7.98 12.62
N ASP A 56 0.88 8.90 12.74
CA ASP A 56 1.02 10.01 11.78
C ASP A 56 1.37 9.52 10.37
N ASP A 57 2.13 8.44 10.27
CA ASP A 57 2.45 7.82 8.98
C ASP A 57 1.18 7.30 8.30
N VAL A 58 0.27 6.71 9.06
CA VAL A 58 -1.00 6.22 8.54
C VAL A 58 -1.84 7.37 8.00
N ARG A 59 -1.97 8.45 8.78
CA ARG A 59 -2.74 9.65 8.37
C ARG A 59 -2.20 10.26 7.09
N LYS A 60 -0.88 10.42 7.01
CA LYS A 60 -0.21 10.99 5.84
C LYS A 60 -0.39 10.11 4.60
N PHE A 61 -0.30 8.80 4.78
CA PHE A 61 -0.45 7.87 3.67
C PHE A 61 -1.88 7.84 3.13
N VAL A 62 -2.88 7.83 4.00
CA VAL A 62 -4.29 7.89 3.57
C VAL A 62 -4.55 9.15 2.75
N LYS A 63 -4.03 10.29 3.18
CA LYS A 63 -4.14 11.54 2.41
C LYS A 63 -3.47 11.43 1.05
N LYS A 64 -2.28 10.86 1.01
CA LYS A 64 -1.49 10.64 -0.20
C LYS A 64 -2.24 9.73 -1.18
N LEU A 65 -2.87 8.66 -0.67
CA LEU A 65 -3.68 7.75 -1.49
C LEU A 65 -4.88 8.46 -2.13
N GLY A 66 -5.48 9.40 -1.43
CA GLY A 66 -6.57 10.20 -1.99
C GLY A 66 -6.15 11.02 -3.19
N ASP A 67 -4.86 11.31 -3.34
CA ASP A 67 -4.31 12.13 -4.43
C ASP A 67 -3.69 11.27 -5.56
N VAL A 68 -3.64 9.94 -5.42
CA VAL A 68 -2.94 9.07 -6.38
C VAL A 68 -3.44 9.27 -7.81
N LYS A 69 -4.74 9.30 -8.02
CA LYS A 69 -5.31 9.42 -9.36
C LYS A 69 -5.06 10.78 -9.99
N ALA A 70 -4.96 11.84 -9.18
CA ALA A 70 -4.61 13.17 -9.64
C ALA A 70 -3.12 13.28 -9.98
N LEU A 71 -2.26 12.67 -9.16
CA LEU A 71 -0.81 12.68 -9.35
C LEU A 71 -0.37 11.75 -10.48
N MET A 72 -1.05 10.61 -10.62
CA MET A 72 -0.76 9.61 -11.65
C MET A 72 -2.03 9.30 -12.46
N PRO A 73 -2.39 10.15 -13.43
CA PRO A 73 -3.63 10.00 -14.19
C PRO A 73 -3.76 8.67 -14.93
N ARG A 74 -2.65 7.97 -15.19
CA ARG A 74 -2.67 6.62 -15.80
C ARG A 74 -3.46 5.61 -14.97
N TYR A 75 -3.67 5.88 -13.67
CA TYR A 75 -4.45 5.02 -12.78
C TYR A 75 -5.87 5.52 -12.55
N ARG A 76 -6.30 6.55 -13.27
CA ARG A 76 -7.60 7.18 -13.08
C ARG A 76 -8.76 6.20 -13.15
N ASP A 77 -8.68 5.23 -14.05
CA ASP A 77 -9.74 4.23 -14.26
C ASP A 77 -9.49 2.92 -13.51
N ASN A 78 -8.42 2.85 -12.71
CA ASN A 78 -8.09 1.67 -11.93
C ASN A 78 -8.76 1.72 -10.55
N ILE A 79 -8.94 0.53 -9.96
CA ILE A 79 -9.31 0.40 -8.56
C ILE A 79 -8.01 0.50 -7.76
N VAL A 80 -7.89 1.51 -6.90
CA VAL A 80 -6.68 1.75 -6.10
C VAL A 80 -6.92 1.35 -4.66
N HIS A 81 -6.04 0.50 -4.13
CA HIS A 81 -5.98 0.13 -2.73
C HIS A 81 -4.65 0.56 -2.14
N GLY A 82 -4.58 0.63 -0.82
CA GLY A 82 -3.36 0.96 -0.11
C GLY A 82 -2.91 -0.16 0.82
N ALA A 83 -1.60 -0.23 1.04
CA ALA A 83 -0.98 -1.15 1.98
C ALA A 83 0.18 -0.46 2.69
N MET A 84 0.37 -0.79 3.96
CA MET A 84 1.54 -0.36 4.72
C MET A 84 2.30 -1.59 5.20
N ALA A 85 3.59 -1.66 4.84
CA ALA A 85 4.50 -2.72 5.26
C ALA A 85 5.43 -2.16 6.35
N TRP A 86 5.65 -2.92 7.43
CA TRP A 86 6.37 -2.42 8.59
C TRP A 86 7.10 -3.54 9.32
N LEU A 87 8.18 -3.18 10.04
CA LEU A 87 8.92 -4.10 10.91
C LEU A 87 8.37 -4.04 12.33
N GLN A 88 8.09 -2.84 12.83
CA GLN A 88 7.45 -2.64 14.13
C GLN A 88 6.43 -1.51 14.04
N ALA A 89 5.44 -1.55 14.92
CA ALA A 89 4.39 -0.54 14.95
C ALA A 89 4.25 0.01 16.37
N ASN A 90 4.15 1.34 16.48
CA ASN A 90 4.02 2.04 17.76
C ASN A 90 2.61 2.62 17.89
N ALA A 91 2.16 2.75 19.15
CA ALA A 91 0.93 3.45 19.51
C ALA A 91 -0.31 2.98 18.72
N GLY A 92 -0.39 1.67 18.43
CA GLY A 92 -1.53 1.10 17.74
C GLY A 92 -1.64 1.45 16.26
N ALA A 93 -0.53 1.89 15.63
CA ALA A 93 -0.54 2.31 14.23
C ALA A 93 -0.94 1.19 13.27
N ASP A 94 -0.60 -0.07 13.57
CA ASP A 94 -1.01 -1.24 12.79
C ASP A 94 -2.54 -1.42 12.80
N ALA A 95 -3.17 -1.31 13.97
CA ALA A 95 -4.62 -1.35 14.09
C ALA A 95 -5.27 -0.16 13.38
N MET A 96 -4.65 1.01 13.46
CA MET A 96 -5.13 2.21 12.77
C MET A 96 -5.13 2.02 11.24
N ALA A 97 -4.06 1.42 10.69
CA ALA A 97 -3.98 1.11 9.27
C ALA A 97 -5.14 0.21 8.84
N ILE A 98 -5.43 -0.84 9.61
CA ILE A 98 -6.56 -1.75 9.34
C ILE A 98 -7.89 -1.01 9.43
N ASN A 99 -8.07 -0.13 10.41
CA ASN A 99 -9.29 0.66 10.56
C ASN A 99 -9.48 1.65 9.40
N GLN A 100 -8.41 2.11 8.79
CA GLN A 100 -8.45 2.92 7.57
C GLN A 100 -8.63 2.07 6.31
N ARG A 101 -8.83 0.76 6.49
CA ARG A 101 -9.05 -0.22 5.43
C ARG A 101 -7.88 -0.33 4.46
N LEU A 102 -6.67 -0.23 5.02
CA LEU A 102 -5.41 -0.53 4.33
C LEU A 102 -5.01 -1.97 4.64
N PHE A 103 -4.30 -2.61 3.71
CA PHE A 103 -3.60 -3.85 4.06
C PHE A 103 -2.48 -3.51 5.03
N SER A 104 -2.32 -4.33 6.06
CA SER A 104 -1.24 -4.20 7.04
C SER A 104 -0.33 -5.41 6.89
N ILE A 105 0.93 -5.16 6.53
CA ILE A 105 1.90 -6.21 6.21
C ILE A 105 3.05 -6.13 7.20
N ARG A 106 3.18 -7.15 8.04
CA ARG A 106 4.29 -7.24 8.98
C ARG A 106 5.44 -8.00 8.34
N ALA A 107 6.61 -7.39 8.33
CA ALA A 107 7.84 -8.03 7.86
C ALA A 107 8.59 -8.63 9.06
N VAL A 108 9.09 -9.86 8.91
CA VAL A 108 9.87 -10.56 9.92
C VAL A 108 11.01 -11.30 9.20
N GLY A 109 12.25 -10.82 9.35
CA GLY A 109 13.38 -11.37 8.60
C GLY A 109 13.14 -11.31 7.10
N ASP A 110 13.25 -12.42 6.40
CA ASP A 110 13.01 -12.54 4.96
C ASP A 110 11.54 -12.81 4.62
N SER A 111 10.68 -12.86 5.63
CA SER A 111 9.27 -13.21 5.47
C SER A 111 8.38 -12.00 5.70
N ALA A 112 7.14 -12.09 5.22
CA ALA A 112 6.13 -11.07 5.48
C ALA A 112 4.75 -11.74 5.58
N THR A 113 3.85 -11.11 6.34
CA THR A 113 2.50 -11.63 6.58
C THR A 113 1.50 -10.47 6.52
N ILE A 114 0.38 -10.66 5.84
CA ILE A 114 -0.75 -9.73 5.92
C ILE A 114 -1.48 -10.02 7.23
N THR A 115 -1.58 -9.01 8.10
CA THR A 115 -2.18 -9.16 9.43
C THR A 115 -3.69 -8.96 9.44
N ASN A 116 -4.28 -8.45 8.36
CA ASN A 116 -5.73 -8.31 8.23
C ASN A 116 -6.42 -9.68 8.25
N LYS A 117 -7.66 -9.70 8.75
CA LYS A 117 -8.47 -10.91 8.72
C LYS A 117 -8.76 -11.34 7.27
N PRO A 118 -9.04 -12.64 7.02
CA PRO A 118 -9.30 -13.12 5.66
C PRO A 118 -10.49 -12.45 4.96
N ASP A 119 -11.49 -12.01 5.71
CA ASP A 119 -12.70 -11.35 5.20
C ASP A 119 -12.55 -9.83 5.06
N PHE A 120 -11.35 -9.30 5.30
CA PHE A 120 -11.06 -7.87 5.18
C PHE A 120 -11.30 -7.36 3.75
N GLU A 121 -11.99 -6.24 3.63
CA GLU A 121 -12.22 -5.56 2.36
C GLU A 121 -11.46 -4.24 2.33
N PRO A 122 -10.49 -4.09 1.41
CA PRO A 122 -9.72 -2.85 1.33
C PRO A 122 -10.56 -1.69 0.79
N LYS A 123 -10.22 -0.48 1.24
CA LYS A 123 -10.86 0.73 0.73
C LYS A 123 -10.45 0.98 -0.72
N VAL A 124 -11.39 1.47 -1.51
CA VAL A 124 -11.14 1.96 -2.87
C VAL A 124 -10.90 3.46 -2.80
N PHE A 125 -9.74 3.88 -3.23
CA PHE A 125 -9.33 5.29 -3.25
C PHE A 125 -9.57 5.97 -4.59
#